data_47d08b34dc49a01e20903a51aa89d137
#
_entry.id   47d08b34dc49a01e20903a51aa89d137
#
_cell.length_a   1.000
_cell.length_b   1.000
_cell.length_c   1.000
_cell.angle_alpha   90.00
_cell.angle_beta   90.00
_cell.angle_gamma   90.00
#
_symmetry.space_group_name_H-M   'P 1'
#
loop_
_entity.id
_entity.type
_entity.pdbx_description
1 polymer ?
#
loop_
_entity_poly.entity_id
_entity_poly.type
_entity_poly.pdbx_seq_one_letter_code
_entity_poly.pdbx_strand_id
1 'polypeptide(L)'
;AESKNIKQLGISIPGNISFDRKNILYATNLGLTDINICNLERELNLEILLENEANSAVLGEFFVSKELDKNNYMLISISNFGVGGGQIVDGKLLKGAHRFAGEVGHFTIIMDGEQCACGNRGCFERYASYDGLKNIMNKHKINLKTIEELFESKEEECEEVIKEYGKILGIGIRSLLSIYDSNKIILSGKITNYLERIYPYIAKEIFEKNNFHSQFNIMIVKSKFGDKSSLIGAGLINFFPYIYEDNIFK
;
A
#
# COMPACT_ATOMS: atom_id res chain seq x y z
N ALA A 1 35.82 13.15 -2.58
CA ALA A 1 34.62 12.39 -2.96
C ALA A 1 34.30 12.76 -4.40
N GLU A 2 34.51 11.81 -5.33
CA GLU A 2 34.12 11.98 -6.73
C GLU A 2 32.59 12.18 -6.76
N SER A 3 32.14 13.32 -7.27
CA SER A 3 30.74 13.59 -7.51
C SER A 3 30.29 12.60 -8.58
N LYS A 4 29.58 11.55 -8.19
CA LYS A 4 28.91 10.68 -9.15
C LYS A 4 27.97 11.57 -9.96
N ASN A 5 28.15 11.58 -11.28
CA ASN A 5 27.32 12.37 -12.18
C ASN A 5 25.93 11.72 -12.26
N ILE A 6 25.05 12.07 -11.31
CA ILE A 6 23.66 11.63 -11.28
C ILE A 6 22.93 12.35 -12.41
N LYS A 7 22.24 11.60 -13.28
CA LYS A 7 21.45 12.15 -14.41
C LYS A 7 19.96 11.97 -14.26
N GLN A 8 19.54 11.08 -13.39
CA GLN A 8 18.15 10.68 -13.23
C GLN A 8 17.76 10.63 -11.75
N LEU A 9 16.55 11.04 -11.45
CA LEU A 9 15.96 11.02 -10.11
C LEU A 9 14.55 10.42 -10.18
N GLY A 10 14.28 9.39 -9.38
CA GLY A 10 12.93 8.90 -9.14
C GLY A 10 12.35 9.54 -7.87
N ILE A 11 11.13 10.01 -7.94
CA ILE A 11 10.41 10.60 -6.81
C ILE A 11 9.12 9.82 -6.55
N SER A 12 8.97 9.36 -5.33
CA SER A 12 7.75 8.70 -4.83
C SER A 12 6.87 9.72 -4.12
N ILE A 13 5.58 9.82 -4.52
CA ILE A 13 4.62 10.80 -4.00
C ILE A 13 3.32 10.09 -3.59
N PRO A 14 2.75 10.37 -2.40
CA PRO A 14 1.41 9.90 -2.06
C PRO A 14 0.36 10.71 -2.83
N GLY A 15 -0.09 10.18 -3.96
CA GLY A 15 -1.05 10.87 -4.84
C GLY A 15 -1.10 10.30 -6.25
N ASN A 16 -1.94 10.91 -7.08
CA ASN A 16 -2.12 10.52 -8.46
C ASN A 16 -1.16 11.26 -9.39
N ILE A 17 -0.52 10.51 -10.29
CA ILE A 17 0.54 10.99 -11.18
C ILE A 17 0.08 10.83 -12.64
N SER A 18 0.40 11.81 -13.50
CA SER A 18 0.11 11.79 -14.93
C SER A 18 0.79 10.63 -15.67
N PHE A 19 0.31 10.29 -16.86
CA PHE A 19 0.87 9.20 -17.67
C PHE A 19 2.31 9.44 -18.08
N ASP A 20 2.68 10.68 -18.36
CA ASP A 20 4.06 11.09 -18.71
C ASP A 20 4.97 11.15 -17.48
N ARG A 21 4.40 10.99 -16.26
CA ARG A 21 5.14 11.00 -14.98
C ARG A 21 5.84 12.33 -14.68
N LYS A 22 5.28 13.42 -15.21
CA LYS A 22 5.79 14.79 -15.05
C LYS A 22 4.85 15.69 -14.25
N ASN A 23 3.62 15.24 -13.97
CA ASN A 23 2.65 16.03 -13.21
C ASN A 23 2.14 15.24 -12.01
N ILE A 24 2.09 15.91 -10.85
CA ILE A 24 1.28 15.49 -9.72
C ILE A 24 -0.11 16.03 -9.98
N LEU A 25 -1.07 15.15 -10.34
CA LEU A 25 -2.43 15.56 -10.63
C LEU A 25 -3.11 16.03 -9.34
N TYR A 26 -2.97 15.23 -8.28
CA TYR A 26 -3.32 15.64 -6.91
C TYR A 26 -2.62 14.74 -5.88
N ALA A 27 -2.25 15.32 -4.76
CA ALA A 27 -1.74 14.66 -3.57
C ALA A 27 -2.39 15.31 -2.35
N THR A 28 -3.60 14.84 -2.01
CA THR A 28 -4.51 15.47 -1.03
C THR A 28 -3.82 15.69 0.31
N ASN A 29 -3.07 14.68 0.78
CA ASN A 29 -2.36 14.73 2.06
C ASN A 29 -1.21 15.75 2.10
N LEU A 30 -0.73 16.19 0.93
CA LEU A 30 0.32 17.20 0.79
C LEU A 30 -0.23 18.58 0.38
N GLY A 31 -1.54 18.68 0.11
CA GLY A 31 -2.15 19.90 -0.39
C GLY A 31 -1.67 20.29 -1.80
N LEU A 32 -1.19 19.33 -2.60
CA LEU A 32 -0.67 19.57 -3.95
C LEU A 32 -1.72 19.20 -4.99
N THR A 33 -1.89 20.07 -5.98
CA THR A 33 -2.78 19.86 -7.12
C THR A 33 -2.17 20.49 -8.36
N ASP A 34 -2.15 19.75 -9.45
CA ASP A 34 -1.69 20.18 -10.77
C ASP A 34 -0.25 20.76 -10.76
N ILE A 35 0.67 20.05 -10.15
CA ILE A 35 2.07 20.45 -10.07
C ILE A 35 2.88 19.80 -11.19
N ASN A 36 3.40 20.61 -12.12
CA ASN A 36 4.32 20.17 -13.16
C ASN A 36 5.78 20.31 -12.71
N ILE A 37 6.58 19.24 -12.89
CA ILE A 37 7.98 19.19 -12.44
C ILE A 37 9.02 19.58 -13.50
N CYS A 38 8.61 19.95 -14.71
CA CYS A 38 9.56 20.25 -15.80
C CYS A 38 10.49 21.44 -15.47
N ASN A 39 10.03 22.41 -14.65
CA ASN A 39 10.91 23.48 -14.20
C ASN A 39 12.00 22.96 -13.25
N LEU A 40 11.64 22.09 -12.33
CA LEU A 40 12.57 21.46 -11.39
C LEU A 40 13.62 20.61 -12.13
N GLU A 41 13.21 19.88 -13.18
CA GLU A 41 14.13 19.14 -14.04
C GLU A 41 15.19 20.05 -14.68
N ARG A 42 14.76 21.20 -15.20
CA ARG A 42 15.67 22.18 -15.82
C ARG A 42 16.62 22.82 -14.80
N GLU A 43 16.12 23.20 -13.64
CA GLU A 43 16.93 23.79 -12.57
C GLU A 43 17.99 22.82 -12.04
N LEU A 44 17.63 21.55 -11.87
CA LEU A 44 18.53 20.52 -11.37
C LEU A 44 19.40 19.87 -12.45
N ASN A 45 19.07 20.12 -13.73
CA ASN A 45 19.67 19.43 -14.88
C ASN A 45 19.62 17.90 -14.72
N LEU A 46 18.47 17.39 -14.31
CA LEU A 46 18.17 15.97 -14.07
C LEU A 46 16.90 15.56 -14.80
N GLU A 47 16.86 14.35 -15.31
CA GLU A 47 15.60 13.71 -15.67
C GLU A 47 14.89 13.23 -14.41
N ILE A 48 13.64 13.65 -14.19
CA ILE A 48 12.87 13.28 -13.01
C ILE A 48 11.66 12.47 -13.44
N LEU A 49 11.44 11.33 -12.77
CA LEU A 49 10.26 10.49 -12.94
C LEU A 49 9.49 10.38 -11.62
N LEU A 50 8.22 10.74 -11.69
CA LEU A 50 7.29 10.59 -10.55
C LEU A 50 6.64 9.22 -10.56
N GLU A 51 6.39 8.68 -9.37
CA GLU A 51 5.51 7.52 -9.21
C GLU A 51 4.71 7.62 -7.90
N ASN A 52 3.54 6.99 -7.88
CA ASN A 52 2.75 6.84 -6.66
C ASN A 52 3.53 6.07 -5.59
N GLU A 53 3.33 6.41 -4.32
CA GLU A 53 4.07 5.83 -3.19
C GLU A 53 3.86 4.32 -3.06
N ALA A 54 2.64 3.82 -3.15
CA ALA A 54 2.35 2.40 -3.03
C ALA A 54 2.85 1.61 -4.26
N ASN A 55 2.76 2.21 -5.46
CA ASN A 55 3.34 1.66 -6.68
C ASN A 55 4.86 1.57 -6.58
N SER A 56 5.51 2.62 -6.10
CA SER A 56 6.96 2.61 -5.83
C SER A 56 7.31 1.52 -4.82
N ALA A 57 6.53 1.39 -3.74
CA ALA A 57 6.79 0.40 -2.71
C ALA A 57 6.70 -1.04 -3.24
N VAL A 58 5.67 -1.38 -4.02
CA VAL A 58 5.58 -2.72 -4.60
C VAL A 58 6.71 -3.01 -5.59
N LEU A 59 7.16 -2.01 -6.35
CA LEU A 59 8.31 -2.14 -7.25
C LEU A 59 9.59 -2.40 -6.47
N GLY A 60 9.82 -1.70 -5.36
CA GLY A 60 10.97 -1.90 -4.49
C GLY A 60 11.04 -3.34 -3.95
N GLU A 61 9.91 -3.87 -3.46
CA GLU A 61 9.79 -5.24 -2.98
C GLU A 61 9.99 -6.26 -4.11
N PHE A 62 9.38 -6.03 -5.26
CA PHE A 62 9.44 -6.92 -6.41
C PHE A 62 10.88 -7.09 -6.93
N PHE A 63 11.60 -5.99 -7.16
CA PHE A 63 12.95 -6.04 -7.72
C PHE A 63 13.99 -6.67 -6.82
N VAL A 64 13.87 -6.48 -5.51
CA VAL A 64 14.87 -6.99 -4.57
C VAL A 64 14.55 -8.41 -4.10
N SER A 65 13.32 -8.88 -4.29
CA SER A 65 12.93 -10.23 -3.84
C SER A 65 13.65 -11.36 -4.58
N LYS A 66 14.31 -11.11 -5.71
CA LYS A 66 14.90 -12.11 -6.64
C LYS A 66 13.91 -13.18 -7.12
N GLU A 67 12.68 -13.10 -6.66
CA GLU A 67 11.58 -13.98 -7.07
C GLU A 67 10.94 -13.33 -8.30
N LEU A 68 11.71 -13.20 -9.39
CA LEU A 68 11.24 -12.68 -10.69
C LEU A 68 10.27 -13.65 -11.39
N ASP A 69 9.68 -14.57 -10.63
CA ASP A 69 8.64 -15.44 -11.11
C ASP A 69 7.42 -14.60 -11.53
N LYS A 70 6.69 -15.09 -12.51
CA LYS A 70 5.46 -14.54 -13.08
C LYS A 70 4.29 -14.48 -12.07
N ASN A 71 4.60 -14.34 -10.78
CA ASN A 71 3.62 -14.31 -9.72
C ASN A 71 2.98 -12.93 -9.60
N ASN A 72 1.71 -12.92 -9.28
CA ASN A 72 0.96 -11.71 -8.98
C ASN A 72 1.19 -11.31 -7.53
N TYR A 73 1.74 -10.11 -7.34
CA TYR A 73 2.04 -9.56 -6.03
C TYR A 73 1.16 -8.33 -5.77
N MET A 74 0.67 -8.22 -4.56
CA MET A 74 0.06 -7.00 -4.07
C MET A 74 0.78 -6.53 -2.82
N LEU A 75 1.12 -5.23 -2.78
CA LEU A 75 1.55 -4.58 -1.55
C LEU A 75 0.42 -3.72 -1.03
N ILE A 76 0.15 -3.82 0.26
CA ILE A 76 -0.77 -2.96 1.01
C ILE A 76 0.05 -2.18 2.03
N SER A 77 0.11 -0.88 1.84
CA SER A 77 0.79 0.06 2.73
C SER A 77 -0.20 0.65 3.72
N ILE A 78 0.07 0.48 5.01
CA ILE A 78 -0.76 1.00 6.10
C ILE A 78 0.00 2.10 6.82
N SER A 79 -0.54 3.30 6.81
CA SER A 79 0.08 4.48 7.38
C SER A 79 -0.88 5.28 8.28
N ASN A 80 -0.39 6.38 8.85
CA ASN A 80 -1.24 7.34 9.56
C ASN A 80 -2.28 7.98 8.60
N PHE A 81 -1.87 8.21 7.36
CA PHE A 81 -2.64 8.98 6.37
C PHE A 81 -3.61 8.15 5.55
N GLY A 82 -3.58 6.82 5.68
CA GLY A 82 -4.50 5.97 4.94
C GLY A 82 -3.92 4.59 4.61
N VAL A 83 -4.59 3.95 3.66
CA VAL A 83 -4.21 2.64 3.11
C VAL A 83 -4.05 2.77 1.60
N GLY A 84 -2.84 2.54 1.11
CA GLY A 84 -2.52 2.49 -0.32
C GLY A 84 -2.22 1.07 -0.78
N GLY A 85 -2.30 0.83 -2.08
CA GLY A 85 -1.91 -0.43 -2.69
C GLY A 85 -1.13 -0.26 -3.97
N GLY A 86 -0.23 -1.22 -4.22
CA GLY A 86 0.44 -1.36 -5.50
C GLY A 86 0.41 -2.82 -5.93
N GLN A 87 0.29 -3.09 -7.22
CA GLN A 87 0.15 -4.45 -7.71
C GLN A 87 1.03 -4.72 -8.94
N ILE A 88 1.70 -5.86 -8.90
CA ILE A 88 2.39 -6.45 -10.05
C ILE A 88 1.55 -7.61 -10.58
N VAL A 89 1.24 -7.59 -11.87
CA VAL A 89 0.52 -8.64 -12.59
C VAL A 89 1.37 -9.05 -13.80
N ASP A 90 1.69 -10.31 -13.91
CA ASP A 90 2.56 -10.85 -14.98
C ASP A 90 3.89 -10.07 -15.14
N GLY A 91 4.48 -9.68 -13.99
CA GLY A 91 5.74 -8.94 -13.96
C GLY A 91 5.62 -7.45 -14.31
N LYS A 92 4.41 -6.90 -14.43
CA LYS A 92 4.15 -5.49 -14.77
C LYS A 92 3.36 -4.80 -13.69
N LEU A 93 3.64 -3.52 -13.49
CA LEU A 93 2.86 -2.68 -12.59
C LEU A 93 1.45 -2.45 -13.15
N LEU A 94 0.43 -2.82 -12.40
CA LEU A 94 -0.96 -2.52 -12.74
C LEU A 94 -1.27 -1.05 -12.46
N LYS A 95 -1.44 -0.25 -13.51
CA LYS A 95 -1.73 1.19 -13.40
C LYS A 95 -3.21 1.54 -13.58
N GLY A 96 -3.93 0.72 -14.33
CA GLY A 96 -5.31 1.01 -14.73
C GLY A 96 -5.40 2.08 -15.83
N ALA A 97 -6.60 2.23 -16.38
CA ALA A 97 -6.88 3.16 -17.51
C ALA A 97 -6.63 4.64 -17.16
N HIS A 98 -6.79 5.01 -15.90
CA HIS A 98 -6.63 6.38 -15.41
C HIS A 98 -5.57 6.50 -14.31
N ARG A 99 -4.71 5.49 -14.15
CA ARG A 99 -3.71 5.39 -13.08
C ARG A 99 -4.27 5.36 -11.65
N PHE A 100 -5.52 4.92 -11.50
CA PHE A 100 -6.18 4.73 -10.20
C PHE A 100 -6.15 3.29 -9.70
N ALA A 101 -5.54 2.36 -10.43
CA ALA A 101 -5.33 1.03 -9.89
C ALA A 101 -4.44 1.13 -8.64
N GLY A 102 -4.83 0.42 -7.58
CA GLY A 102 -4.12 0.50 -6.30
C GLY A 102 -4.74 1.44 -5.26
N GLU A 103 -5.80 2.18 -5.60
CA GLU A 103 -6.57 2.98 -4.63
C GLU A 103 -7.41 2.08 -3.71
N VAL A 104 -6.76 1.05 -3.17
CA VAL A 104 -7.41 -0.02 -2.39
C VAL A 104 -7.90 0.45 -1.02
N GLY A 105 -7.45 1.59 -0.53
CA GLY A 105 -7.98 2.18 0.70
C GLY A 105 -9.43 2.67 0.55
N HIS A 106 -9.88 2.93 -0.68
CA HIS A 106 -11.15 3.61 -0.92
C HIS A 106 -12.32 2.71 -1.33
N PHE A 107 -12.15 1.38 -1.41
CA PHE A 107 -13.32 0.52 -1.55
C PHE A 107 -14.11 0.44 -0.24
N THR A 108 -15.43 0.38 -0.36
CA THR A 108 -16.34 0.35 0.80
C THR A 108 -16.35 -1.04 1.44
N ILE A 109 -16.01 -1.14 2.73
CA ILE A 109 -16.15 -2.38 3.52
C ILE A 109 -17.33 -2.33 4.50
N ILE A 110 -17.81 -1.14 4.82
CA ILE A 110 -18.96 -0.94 5.70
C ILE A 110 -19.93 0.02 5.00
N MET A 111 -21.09 -0.50 4.59
CA MET A 111 -22.15 0.33 4.01
C MET A 111 -22.59 1.39 5.02
N ASP A 112 -22.71 2.64 4.56
CA ASP A 112 -23.04 3.81 5.39
C ASP A 112 -22.09 4.06 6.58
N GLY A 113 -20.87 3.54 6.52
CA GLY A 113 -19.86 3.71 7.55
C GLY A 113 -19.29 5.13 7.65
N GLU A 114 -18.11 5.26 8.23
CA GLU A 114 -17.46 6.56 8.46
C GLU A 114 -17.23 7.35 7.15
N GLN A 115 -17.36 8.68 7.24
CA GLN A 115 -17.06 9.56 6.11
C GLN A 115 -15.57 9.50 5.78
N CYS A 116 -15.24 9.33 4.50
CA CYS A 116 -13.88 9.38 3.97
C CYS A 116 -13.60 10.70 3.26
N ALA A 117 -12.35 11.15 3.29
CA ALA A 117 -11.91 12.36 2.59
C ALA A 117 -12.09 12.28 1.07
N CYS A 118 -12.16 11.07 0.49
CA CYS A 118 -12.46 10.89 -0.94
C CYS A 118 -13.91 11.20 -1.34
N GLY A 119 -14.77 11.57 -0.39
CA GLY A 119 -16.19 11.84 -0.60
C GLY A 119 -17.11 10.62 -0.38
N ASN A 120 -16.56 9.41 -0.31
CA ASN A 120 -17.32 8.18 -0.08
C ASN A 120 -17.50 7.91 1.44
N ARG A 121 -18.29 6.88 1.77
CA ARG A 121 -18.46 6.39 3.14
C ARG A 121 -18.04 4.94 3.27
N GLY A 122 -17.54 4.57 4.47
CA GLY A 122 -17.19 3.19 4.80
C GLY A 122 -15.95 2.64 4.09
N CYS A 123 -15.07 3.52 3.59
CA CYS A 123 -13.83 3.13 2.94
C CYS A 123 -12.94 2.29 3.86
N PHE A 124 -12.25 1.32 3.30
CA PHE A 124 -11.35 0.42 4.03
C PHE A 124 -10.32 1.17 4.88
N GLU A 125 -9.71 2.24 4.34
CA GLU A 125 -8.72 3.02 5.07
C GLU A 125 -9.24 3.62 6.39
N ARG A 126 -10.55 3.93 6.47
CA ARG A 126 -11.14 4.50 7.68
C ARG A 126 -11.06 3.57 8.88
N TYR A 127 -10.89 2.27 8.62
CA TYR A 127 -10.84 1.22 9.63
C TYR A 127 -9.49 0.52 9.71
N ALA A 128 -8.76 0.46 8.60
CA ALA A 128 -7.50 -0.27 8.47
C ALA A 128 -6.23 0.60 8.66
N SER A 129 -6.34 1.94 8.57
CA SER A 129 -5.24 2.86 8.88
C SER A 129 -4.93 2.91 10.38
N TYR A 130 -3.85 3.60 10.76
CA TYR A 130 -3.55 3.81 12.18
C TYR A 130 -4.62 4.64 12.89
N ASP A 131 -5.24 5.61 12.21
CA ASP A 131 -6.36 6.33 12.77
C ASP A 131 -7.60 5.43 12.94
N GLY A 132 -7.82 4.50 12.00
CA GLY A 132 -8.84 3.45 12.16
C GLY A 132 -8.60 2.58 13.39
N LEU A 133 -7.35 2.15 13.62
CA LEU A 133 -7.01 1.40 14.83
C LEU A 133 -7.24 2.20 16.11
N LYS A 134 -6.87 3.49 16.13
CA LYS A 134 -7.16 4.38 17.26
C LYS A 134 -8.66 4.51 17.53
N ASN A 135 -9.48 4.59 16.49
CA ASN A 135 -10.93 4.63 16.62
C ASN A 135 -11.47 3.34 17.26
N ILE A 136 -10.91 2.19 16.91
CA ILE A 136 -11.25 0.91 17.56
C ILE A 136 -10.83 0.94 19.04
N MET A 137 -9.62 1.41 19.36
CA MET A 137 -9.17 1.58 20.75
C MET A 137 -10.14 2.45 21.55
N ASN A 138 -10.54 3.59 21.01
CA ASN A 138 -11.47 4.52 21.64
C ASN A 138 -12.84 3.86 21.89
N LYS A 139 -13.34 3.09 20.90
CA LYS A 139 -14.61 2.32 21.04
C LYS A 139 -14.54 1.33 22.22
N HIS A 140 -13.40 0.68 22.41
CA HIS A 140 -13.13 -0.23 23.51
C HIS A 140 -12.69 0.47 24.80
N LYS A 141 -12.67 1.82 24.82
CA LYS A 141 -12.23 2.64 25.96
C LYS A 141 -10.79 2.39 26.38
N ILE A 142 -9.94 1.97 25.45
CA ILE A 142 -8.52 1.77 25.66
C ILE A 142 -7.82 3.12 25.55
N ASN A 143 -7.21 3.56 26.65
CA ASN A 143 -6.51 4.86 26.74
C ASN A 143 -4.99 4.65 26.78
N LEU A 144 -4.43 4.16 25.67
CA LEU A 144 -2.99 4.04 25.48
C LEU A 144 -2.49 5.15 24.55
N LYS A 145 -1.25 5.59 24.77
CA LYS A 145 -0.67 6.73 24.02
C LYS A 145 -0.22 6.32 22.64
N THR A 146 0.20 5.08 22.47
CA THR A 146 0.79 4.58 21.24
C THR A 146 0.19 3.23 20.84
N ILE A 147 0.30 2.88 19.57
CA ILE A 147 -0.10 1.56 19.08
C ILE A 147 0.86 0.47 19.56
N GLU A 148 2.10 0.82 19.84
CA GLU A 148 3.10 -0.05 20.40
C GLU A 148 2.63 -0.61 21.75
N GLU A 149 2.18 0.27 22.64
CA GLU A 149 1.62 -0.10 23.96
C GLU A 149 0.46 -1.09 23.82
N LEU A 150 -0.42 -0.90 22.83
CA LEU A 150 -1.52 -1.83 22.54
C LEU A 150 -0.99 -3.25 22.24
N PHE A 151 0.00 -3.34 21.35
CA PHE A 151 0.53 -4.64 20.93
C PHE A 151 1.47 -5.29 21.96
N GLU A 152 2.00 -4.55 22.89
CA GLU A 152 2.82 -5.06 23.99
C GLU A 152 1.95 -5.49 25.19
N SER A 153 0.74 -4.96 25.31
CA SER A 153 -0.19 -5.31 26.39
C SER A 153 -0.65 -6.77 26.27
N LYS A 154 -0.90 -7.38 27.45
CA LYS A 154 -1.49 -8.70 27.61
C LYS A 154 -2.92 -8.64 28.18
N GLU A 155 -3.47 -7.45 28.32
CA GLU A 155 -4.83 -7.24 28.81
C GLU A 155 -5.84 -7.77 27.79
N GLU A 156 -6.93 -8.37 28.28
CA GLU A 156 -7.95 -8.99 27.46
C GLU A 156 -8.64 -7.98 26.56
N GLU A 157 -8.86 -6.77 27.06
CA GLU A 157 -9.45 -5.65 26.34
C GLU A 157 -8.58 -5.22 25.15
N CYS A 158 -7.26 -5.23 25.31
CA CYS A 158 -6.32 -4.95 24.23
C CYS A 158 -6.34 -6.05 23.16
N GLU A 159 -6.47 -7.31 23.59
CA GLU A 159 -6.58 -8.44 22.65
C GLU A 159 -7.87 -8.38 21.83
N GLU A 160 -8.99 -7.94 22.40
CA GLU A 160 -10.23 -7.74 21.64
C GLU A 160 -10.09 -6.62 20.58
N VAL A 161 -9.34 -5.55 20.87
CA VAL A 161 -9.00 -4.53 19.87
C VAL A 161 -8.17 -5.10 18.74
N ILE A 162 -7.12 -5.87 19.05
CA ILE A 162 -6.24 -6.50 18.06
C ILE A 162 -7.03 -7.49 17.19
N LYS A 163 -7.93 -8.24 17.77
CA LYS A 163 -8.81 -9.18 17.08
C LYS A 163 -9.79 -8.46 16.14
N GLU A 164 -10.45 -7.37 16.60
CA GLU A 164 -11.33 -6.57 15.74
C GLU A 164 -10.55 -5.97 14.58
N TYR A 165 -9.39 -5.39 14.83
CA TYR A 165 -8.52 -4.83 13.81
C TYR A 165 -8.03 -5.88 12.80
N GLY A 166 -7.54 -7.02 13.28
CA GLY A 166 -7.11 -8.13 12.43
C GLY A 166 -8.23 -8.69 11.55
N LYS A 167 -9.47 -8.75 12.08
CA LYS A 167 -10.66 -9.11 11.32
C LYS A 167 -10.93 -8.12 10.19
N ILE A 168 -10.86 -6.83 10.46
CA ILE A 168 -11.05 -5.77 9.45
C ILE A 168 -10.02 -5.91 8.34
N LEU A 169 -8.74 -6.05 8.69
CA LEU A 169 -7.66 -6.29 7.72
C LEU A 169 -7.93 -7.56 6.90
N GLY A 170 -8.31 -8.65 7.56
CA GLY A 170 -8.62 -9.91 6.89
C GLY A 170 -9.76 -9.80 5.89
N ILE A 171 -10.85 -9.10 6.22
CA ILE A 171 -11.98 -8.84 5.33
C ILE A 171 -11.51 -8.03 4.11
N GLY A 172 -10.75 -6.95 4.33
CA GLY A 172 -10.23 -6.12 3.26
C GLY A 172 -9.30 -6.90 2.33
N ILE A 173 -8.33 -7.63 2.87
CA ILE A 173 -7.40 -8.46 2.09
C ILE A 173 -8.15 -9.54 1.31
N ARG A 174 -9.12 -10.22 1.92
CA ARG A 174 -9.95 -11.22 1.24
C ARG A 174 -10.70 -10.64 0.05
N SER A 175 -11.26 -9.44 0.20
CA SER A 175 -11.95 -8.73 -0.89
C SER A 175 -10.99 -8.42 -2.04
N LEU A 176 -9.79 -7.95 -1.73
CA LEU A 176 -8.74 -7.68 -2.72
C LEU A 176 -8.25 -8.96 -3.41
N LEU A 177 -8.09 -10.05 -2.69
CA LEU A 177 -7.75 -11.35 -3.26
C LEU A 177 -8.82 -11.84 -4.25
N SER A 178 -10.11 -11.59 -3.96
CA SER A 178 -11.22 -11.95 -4.86
C SER A 178 -11.24 -11.12 -6.15
N ILE A 179 -10.62 -9.93 -6.16
CA ILE A 179 -10.59 -9.04 -7.33
C ILE A 179 -9.30 -9.28 -8.15
N TYR A 180 -8.17 -9.44 -7.47
CA TYR A 180 -6.86 -9.39 -8.09
C TYR A 180 -6.15 -10.74 -8.19
N ASP A 181 -6.66 -11.77 -7.51
CA ASP A 181 -6.10 -13.14 -7.52
C ASP A 181 -4.58 -13.18 -7.32
N SER A 182 -4.11 -12.57 -6.24
CA SER A 182 -2.68 -12.43 -5.96
C SER A 182 -2.14 -13.64 -5.19
N ASN A 183 -0.99 -14.14 -5.58
CA ASN A 183 -0.29 -15.24 -4.87
C ASN A 183 0.35 -14.77 -3.56
N LYS A 184 0.67 -13.47 -3.47
CA LYS A 184 1.41 -12.91 -2.36
C LYS A 184 0.90 -11.53 -2.01
N ILE A 185 0.57 -11.34 -0.74
CA ILE A 185 0.23 -10.06 -0.14
C ILE A 185 1.41 -9.61 0.73
N ILE A 186 1.96 -8.46 0.42
CA ILE A 186 3.03 -7.83 1.19
C ILE A 186 2.40 -6.71 2.01
N LEU A 187 2.46 -6.82 3.33
CA LEU A 187 2.01 -5.76 4.23
C LEU A 187 3.18 -4.83 4.56
N SER A 188 2.98 -3.54 4.44
CA SER A 188 3.96 -2.49 4.75
C SER A 188 3.42 -1.49 5.75
N GLY A 189 4.31 -0.78 6.42
CA GLY A 189 4.01 0.16 7.51
C GLY A 189 4.35 -0.42 8.89
N LYS A 190 4.37 0.44 9.91
CA LYS A 190 4.79 0.08 11.28
C LYS A 190 3.98 -1.06 11.90
N ILE A 191 2.70 -1.19 11.51
CA ILE A 191 1.80 -2.25 11.99
C ILE A 191 2.36 -3.65 11.73
N THR A 192 3.18 -3.80 10.71
CA THR A 192 3.78 -5.10 10.35
C THR A 192 4.81 -5.60 11.37
N ASN A 193 5.26 -4.74 12.27
CA ASN A 193 6.10 -5.17 13.39
C ASN A 193 5.34 -6.07 14.36
N TYR A 194 4.03 -6.03 14.32
CA TYR A 194 3.11 -6.79 15.17
C TYR A 194 2.30 -7.81 14.37
N LEU A 195 2.74 -8.13 13.16
CA LEU A 195 2.02 -9.03 12.25
C LEU A 195 1.77 -10.39 12.89
N GLU A 196 2.69 -10.92 13.69
CA GLU A 196 2.52 -12.21 14.38
C GLU A 196 1.29 -12.22 15.30
N ARG A 197 0.99 -11.10 15.94
CA ARG A 197 -0.20 -10.97 16.79
C ARG A 197 -1.50 -10.77 15.99
N ILE A 198 -1.42 -10.13 14.84
CA ILE A 198 -2.58 -9.80 14.00
C ILE A 198 -2.92 -10.94 13.04
N TYR A 199 -1.89 -11.66 12.58
CA TYR A 199 -2.00 -12.68 11.54
C TYR A 199 -3.05 -13.77 11.80
N PRO A 200 -3.21 -14.33 13.01
CA PRO A 200 -4.25 -15.34 13.26
C PRO A 200 -5.66 -14.86 12.91
N TYR A 201 -5.95 -13.60 13.16
CA TYR A 201 -7.26 -13.00 12.88
C TYR A 201 -7.44 -12.69 11.39
N ILE A 202 -6.37 -12.24 10.71
CA ILE A 202 -6.34 -12.08 9.25
C ILE A 202 -6.57 -13.43 8.57
N ALA A 203 -5.78 -14.44 8.94
CA ALA A 203 -5.82 -15.78 8.36
C ALA A 203 -7.21 -16.42 8.51
N LYS A 204 -7.83 -16.25 9.65
CA LYS A 204 -9.19 -16.76 9.91
C LYS A 204 -10.21 -16.20 8.92
N GLU A 205 -10.16 -14.90 8.63
CA GLU A 205 -11.10 -14.27 7.69
C GLU A 205 -10.83 -14.71 6.24
N ILE A 206 -9.60 -14.99 5.88
CA ILE A 206 -9.23 -15.34 4.51
C ILE A 206 -9.43 -16.83 4.25
N PHE A 207 -8.91 -17.70 5.13
CA PHE A 207 -8.78 -19.13 4.86
C PHE A 207 -9.90 -19.98 5.48
N GLU A 208 -10.43 -19.59 6.65
CA GLU A 208 -11.46 -20.40 7.31
C GLU A 208 -12.89 -20.02 6.89
N LYS A 209 -13.10 -18.76 6.51
CA LYS A 209 -14.44 -18.26 6.13
C LYS A 209 -14.66 -18.17 4.63
N ASN A 210 -13.72 -18.61 3.82
CA ASN A 210 -13.81 -18.51 2.37
C ASN A 210 -13.30 -19.78 1.70
N ASN A 211 -14.21 -20.51 1.07
CA ASN A 211 -13.89 -21.77 0.38
C ASN A 211 -13.02 -21.59 -0.88
N PHE A 212 -12.96 -20.39 -1.46
CA PHE A 212 -12.09 -20.12 -2.62
C PHE A 212 -10.62 -20.06 -2.19
N HIS A 213 -10.31 -19.20 -1.23
CA HIS A 213 -8.91 -18.90 -0.89
C HIS A 213 -8.26 -20.01 -0.04
N SER A 214 -9.05 -20.83 0.66
CA SER A 214 -8.55 -21.97 1.45
C SER A 214 -7.87 -23.05 0.62
N GLN A 215 -8.10 -23.07 -0.69
CA GLN A 215 -7.55 -24.05 -1.62
C GLN A 215 -6.20 -23.63 -2.22
N PHE A 216 -5.79 -22.38 -2.01
CA PHE A 216 -4.59 -21.81 -2.62
C PHE A 216 -3.51 -21.50 -1.58
N ASN A 217 -2.26 -21.65 -2.00
CA ASN A 217 -1.12 -21.26 -1.16
C ASN A 217 -0.84 -19.76 -1.32
N ILE A 218 -1.65 -18.93 -0.63
CA ILE A 218 -1.49 -17.49 -0.63
C ILE A 218 -0.58 -17.10 0.54
N MET A 219 0.49 -16.35 0.23
CA MET A 219 1.42 -15.87 1.23
C MET A 219 1.05 -14.46 1.69
N ILE A 220 0.95 -14.26 3.00
CA ILE A 220 0.82 -12.93 3.61
C ILE A 220 2.09 -12.68 4.39
N VAL A 221 2.87 -11.73 3.94
CA VAL A 221 4.22 -11.48 4.46
C VAL A 221 4.43 -10.01 4.83
N LYS A 222 5.37 -9.78 5.71
CA LYS A 222 5.86 -8.44 6.03
C LYS A 222 6.76 -7.93 4.91
N SER A 223 6.66 -6.64 4.57
CA SER A 223 7.62 -5.93 3.73
C SER A 223 9.05 -6.13 4.24
N LYS A 224 9.98 -6.40 3.33
CA LYS A 224 11.42 -6.54 3.65
C LYS A 224 12.05 -5.19 4.01
N PHE A 225 11.54 -4.11 3.44
CA PHE A 225 12.10 -2.77 3.58
C PHE A 225 11.26 -1.83 4.43
N GLY A 226 10.03 -2.23 4.80
CA GLY A 226 9.12 -1.42 5.60
C GLY A 226 8.88 -0.06 4.96
N ASP A 227 9.08 1.01 5.73
CA ASP A 227 8.86 2.39 5.27
C ASP A 227 9.87 2.84 4.17
N LYS A 228 10.90 2.04 3.87
CA LYS A 228 11.89 2.35 2.82
C LYS A 228 11.52 1.74 1.46
N SER A 229 10.48 0.91 1.38
CA SER A 229 10.11 0.23 0.13
C SER A 229 9.82 1.22 -1.00
N SER A 230 9.10 2.30 -0.72
CA SER A 230 8.78 3.34 -1.71
C SER A 230 10.03 4.10 -2.19
N LEU A 231 10.97 4.39 -1.29
CA LEU A 231 12.24 5.02 -1.63
C LEU A 231 13.09 4.13 -2.53
N ILE A 232 13.17 2.84 -2.20
CA ILE A 232 13.91 1.85 -3.01
C ILE A 232 13.28 1.74 -4.40
N GLY A 233 11.95 1.63 -4.47
CA GLY A 233 11.22 1.59 -5.72
C GLY A 233 11.44 2.86 -6.55
N ALA A 234 11.35 4.03 -5.95
CA ALA A 234 11.64 5.30 -6.62
C ALA A 234 13.03 5.32 -7.24
N GLY A 235 14.05 4.82 -6.52
CA GLY A 235 15.42 4.71 -7.08
C GLY A 235 15.54 3.72 -8.24
N LEU A 236 14.65 2.74 -8.34
CA LEU A 236 14.70 1.68 -9.36
C LEU A 236 13.87 1.98 -10.61
N ILE A 237 12.92 2.89 -10.55
CA ILE A 237 11.97 3.14 -11.66
C ILE A 237 12.63 3.55 -12.98
N ASN A 238 13.81 4.16 -12.92
CA ASN A 238 14.56 4.56 -14.10
C ASN A 238 15.35 3.41 -14.74
N PHE A 239 15.59 2.33 -13.99
CA PHE A 239 16.36 1.17 -14.48
C PHE A 239 15.50 0.12 -15.16
N PHE A 240 14.17 0.17 -14.96
CA PHE A 240 13.27 -0.87 -15.45
C PHE A 240 12.08 -0.30 -16.23
N PRO A 241 12.34 0.42 -17.36
CA PRO A 241 11.28 1.03 -18.14
C PRO A 241 10.25 0.01 -18.69
N TYR A 242 10.66 -1.23 -18.96
CA TYR A 242 9.77 -2.29 -19.45
C TYR A 242 8.59 -2.64 -18.52
N ILE A 243 8.70 -2.36 -17.22
CA ILE A 243 7.59 -2.53 -16.26
C ILE A 243 6.45 -1.56 -16.52
N TYR A 244 6.76 -0.46 -17.18
CA TYR A 244 5.82 0.60 -17.53
C TYR A 244 5.37 0.54 -18.99
N GLU A 245 5.90 -0.37 -19.80
CA GLU A 245 5.48 -0.51 -21.18
C GLU A 245 4.07 -1.09 -21.26
N ASP A 246 3.14 -0.26 -21.74
CA ASP A 246 1.74 -0.61 -21.96
C ASP A 246 1.59 -1.44 -23.27
N ASN A 247 2.32 -2.54 -23.39
CA ASN A 247 2.20 -3.44 -24.56
C ASN A 247 1.04 -4.45 -24.40
N ILE A 248 0.01 -4.13 -23.64
CA ILE A 248 -1.17 -5.00 -23.50
C ILE A 248 -2.12 -4.87 -24.70
N PHE A 249 -1.95 -3.86 -25.56
CA PHE A 249 -2.82 -3.62 -26.72
C PHE A 249 -2.04 -3.23 -27.99
N LYS A 250 -1.07 -4.03 -28.37
CA LYS A 250 -0.57 -4.03 -29.76
C LYS A 250 -0.77 -5.38 -30.39
#